data_6408ace03eab9b5027f44d83bd3b6dfa
#
_entry.id   6408ace03eab9b5027f44d83bd3b6dfa
#
_cell.length_a   1.000
_cell.length_b   1.000
_cell.length_c   1.000
_cell.angle_alpha   90.00
_cell.angle_beta   90.00
_cell.angle_gamma   90.00
#
_symmetry.space_group_name_H-M   'P 1'
#
loop_
_entity.id
_entity.type
_entity.pdbx_description
1 polymer ?
#
loop_
_entity_poly.entity_id
_entity_poly.type
_entity_poly.pdbx_seq_one_letter_code
_entity_poly.pdbx_strand_id
1 'polypeptide(L)'
;TDLRYRNTKTGQVTKHHAADGETFGVFVFAGYEPATELVRGLAELNDQGYILTDRSQKTTADGLYAAGDVCVKPLRQVVTAVGDGALAATELEHLCAAMQEKTGIHPKAPVSRAEETAVSTETNSTLFTGGMPAQLHTVFARMAAPLVLRLYLDETPLSAELKQYMEELAAQSSKLTAEIGTAEEMEHLPCVRVCRPDGSWTGLAFHGVPGGHEFTSFVLGLYNAAGPGQALDEDTRAAIQSVQKPIKLEILVSLSCTMCPELVTAAQRIAAENPHITAQVYDLNHFPDLRERYQVMSVPCLVINDGAQVSFGKKNIRQLLELLT
;
A
#
# COMPACT_ATOMS: atom_id res chain seq x y z
N THR A 1 -21.25 14.17 -26.38
CA THR A 1 -20.36 13.15 -26.93
C THR A 1 -20.08 13.35 -28.41
N ASP A 2 -19.74 14.61 -28.75
CA ASP A 2 -19.36 15.04 -30.07
C ASP A 2 -17.91 15.49 -30.12
N LEU A 3 -17.15 15.05 -31.11
CA LEU A 3 -15.83 15.56 -31.45
C LEU A 3 -15.91 16.25 -32.82
N ARG A 4 -15.44 17.48 -32.90
CA ARG A 4 -15.33 18.23 -34.12
C ARG A 4 -13.86 18.63 -34.33
N TYR A 5 -13.27 18.23 -35.47
CA TYR A 5 -11.92 18.57 -35.79
C TYR A 5 -11.81 19.07 -37.24
N ARG A 6 -10.80 19.93 -37.50
CA ARG A 6 -10.55 20.51 -38.79
C ARG A 6 -9.18 20.06 -39.30
N ASN A 7 -9.14 19.57 -40.53
CA ASN A 7 -7.89 19.31 -41.21
C ASN A 7 -7.23 20.68 -41.56
N THR A 8 -6.05 20.91 -41.03
CA THR A 8 -5.36 22.21 -41.21
C THR A 8 -4.85 22.45 -42.63
N LYS A 9 -4.65 21.39 -43.41
CA LYS A 9 -4.21 21.50 -44.84
C LYS A 9 -5.36 21.70 -45.80
N THR A 10 -6.49 21.04 -45.59
CA THR A 10 -7.65 21.07 -46.52
C THR A 10 -8.76 21.98 -46.07
N GLY A 11 -8.76 22.41 -44.80
CA GLY A 11 -9.85 23.18 -44.20
C GLY A 11 -11.11 22.36 -43.88
N GLN A 12 -11.15 21.10 -44.29
CA GLN A 12 -12.30 20.24 -44.09
C GLN A 12 -12.58 19.99 -42.61
N VAL A 13 -13.84 20.12 -42.23
CA VAL A 13 -14.32 19.86 -40.86
C VAL A 13 -15.04 18.53 -40.82
N THR A 14 -14.55 17.66 -39.95
CA THR A 14 -15.18 16.36 -39.67
C THR A 14 -15.83 16.40 -38.27
N LYS A 15 -17.02 15.83 -38.17
CA LYS A 15 -17.72 15.60 -36.88
C LYS A 15 -17.77 14.10 -36.63
N HIS A 16 -17.43 13.69 -35.42
CA HIS A 16 -17.60 12.34 -34.95
C HIS A 16 -18.59 12.37 -33.80
N HIS A 17 -19.61 11.51 -33.87
CA HIS A 17 -20.66 11.38 -32.85
C HIS A 17 -20.64 9.96 -32.32
N ALA A 18 -20.72 9.79 -31.02
CA ALA A 18 -20.88 8.47 -30.43
C ALA A 18 -22.27 7.91 -30.73
N ALA A 19 -22.43 6.61 -30.81
CA ALA A 19 -23.74 5.99 -30.92
C ALA A 19 -24.61 6.32 -29.69
N ASP A 20 -25.92 6.24 -29.83
CA ASP A 20 -26.86 6.57 -28.75
C ASP A 20 -26.57 5.73 -27.50
N GLY A 21 -26.30 6.40 -26.39
CA GLY A 21 -25.95 5.76 -25.12
C GLY A 21 -24.47 5.39 -24.97
N GLU A 22 -23.63 5.62 -25.99
CA GLU A 22 -22.19 5.34 -25.94
C GLU A 22 -21.38 6.62 -25.74
N THR A 23 -20.12 6.44 -25.29
CA THR A 23 -19.11 7.49 -25.16
C THR A 23 -17.80 7.02 -25.78
N PHE A 24 -16.91 7.96 -26.12
CA PHE A 24 -15.57 7.66 -26.58
C PHE A 24 -14.55 8.55 -25.87
N GLY A 25 -13.31 8.03 -25.71
CA GLY A 25 -12.18 8.79 -25.18
C GLY A 25 -11.39 9.46 -26.32
N VAL A 26 -10.89 10.66 -26.06
CA VAL A 26 -9.99 11.37 -26.96
C VAL A 26 -8.63 11.47 -26.29
N PHE A 27 -7.63 10.89 -26.93
CA PHE A 27 -6.24 10.97 -26.48
C PHE A 27 -5.47 11.96 -27.36
N VAL A 28 -4.81 12.95 -26.74
CA VAL A 28 -4.03 13.97 -27.44
C VAL A 28 -2.54 13.74 -27.15
N PHE A 29 -1.77 13.37 -28.18
CA PHE A 29 -0.33 13.15 -28.10
C PHE A 29 0.39 14.22 -28.94
N ALA A 30 0.40 15.46 -28.45
CA ALA A 30 0.94 16.62 -29.17
C ALA A 30 2.39 16.98 -28.76
N GLY A 31 3.04 16.12 -27.94
CA GLY A 31 4.36 16.38 -27.36
C GLY A 31 4.29 16.75 -25.88
N TYR A 32 5.45 17.02 -25.29
CA TYR A 32 5.60 17.37 -23.87
C TYR A 32 6.35 18.68 -23.75
N GLU A 33 5.95 19.49 -22.79
CA GLU A 33 6.67 20.66 -22.31
C GLU A 33 7.09 20.42 -20.86
N PRO A 34 8.38 20.51 -20.51
CA PRO A 34 8.82 20.25 -19.15
C PRO A 34 8.40 21.38 -18.21
N ALA A 35 7.82 21.05 -17.06
CA ALA A 35 7.41 22.01 -16.03
C ALA A 35 8.63 22.44 -15.19
N THR A 36 9.51 23.26 -15.74
CA THR A 36 10.80 23.66 -15.15
C THR A 36 10.87 25.12 -14.74
N GLU A 37 9.73 25.84 -14.71
CA GLU A 37 9.71 27.26 -14.32
C GLU A 37 10.30 27.49 -12.93
N LEU A 38 10.08 26.55 -11.99
CA LEU A 38 10.57 26.67 -10.61
C LEU A 38 12.11 26.75 -10.52
N VAL A 39 12.82 26.14 -11.45
CA VAL A 39 14.29 26.08 -11.45
C VAL A 39 14.92 26.99 -12.51
N ARG A 40 14.11 27.78 -13.20
CA ARG A 40 14.60 28.74 -14.21
C ARG A 40 15.49 29.79 -13.55
N GLY A 41 16.71 29.91 -14.04
CA GLY A 41 17.73 30.82 -13.50
C GLY A 41 18.50 30.25 -12.29
N LEU A 42 18.14 29.04 -11.81
CA LEU A 42 18.89 28.33 -10.78
C LEU A 42 19.79 27.25 -11.38
N ALA A 43 19.27 26.46 -12.31
CA ALA A 43 20.01 25.43 -13.03
C ALA A 43 19.96 25.64 -14.52
N GLU A 44 20.92 25.09 -15.24
CA GLU A 44 20.96 25.16 -16.71
C GLU A 44 19.87 24.26 -17.31
N LEU A 45 19.20 24.81 -18.32
CA LEU A 45 18.20 24.12 -19.13
C LEU A 45 18.70 24.04 -20.59
N ASN A 46 18.30 23.00 -21.30
CA ASN A 46 18.54 22.94 -22.74
C ASN A 46 17.56 23.85 -23.53
N ASP A 47 17.71 23.93 -24.85
CA ASP A 47 16.85 24.73 -25.71
C ASP A 47 15.37 24.36 -25.67
N GLN A 48 15.03 23.15 -25.20
CA GLN A 48 13.67 22.64 -25.07
C GLN A 48 13.11 22.83 -23.63
N GLY A 49 13.90 23.43 -22.72
CA GLY A 49 13.51 23.68 -21.34
C GLY A 49 13.75 22.55 -20.37
N TYR A 50 14.40 21.43 -20.76
CA TYR A 50 14.74 20.33 -19.86
C TYR A 50 15.99 20.63 -19.06
N ILE A 51 16.03 20.15 -17.81
CA ILE A 51 17.15 20.33 -16.87
C ILE A 51 18.36 19.51 -17.31
N LEU A 52 19.53 20.15 -17.37
CA LEU A 52 20.80 19.47 -17.59
C LEU A 52 21.29 18.87 -16.28
N THR A 53 21.57 17.58 -16.30
CA THR A 53 22.14 16.84 -15.17
C THR A 53 23.36 16.03 -15.61
N ASP A 54 24.27 15.77 -14.68
CA ASP A 54 25.31 14.77 -14.87
C ASP A 54 24.77 13.33 -14.65
N ARG A 55 25.68 12.35 -14.65
CA ARG A 55 25.32 10.94 -14.45
C ARG A 55 24.79 10.63 -13.05
N SER A 56 25.12 11.47 -12.07
CA SER A 56 24.70 11.40 -10.69
C SER A 56 23.42 12.21 -10.41
N GLN A 57 22.74 12.67 -11.45
CA GLN A 57 21.55 13.53 -11.37
C GLN A 57 21.80 14.91 -10.73
N LYS A 58 23.07 15.32 -10.61
CA LYS A 58 23.42 16.64 -10.10
C LYS A 58 23.23 17.69 -11.20
N THR A 59 22.58 18.81 -10.84
CA THR A 59 22.43 19.98 -11.75
C THR A 59 23.67 20.89 -11.67
N THR A 60 23.68 21.96 -12.47
CA THR A 60 24.73 22.99 -12.40
C THR A 60 24.67 23.85 -11.13
N ALA A 61 23.58 23.80 -10.37
CA ALA A 61 23.44 24.45 -9.07
C ALA A 61 23.88 23.52 -7.93
N ASP A 62 24.75 24.02 -7.06
CA ASP A 62 25.20 23.23 -5.91
C ASP A 62 24.05 22.86 -4.98
N GLY A 63 23.99 21.57 -4.61
CA GLY A 63 22.96 21.01 -3.73
C GLY A 63 21.59 20.79 -4.39
N LEU A 64 21.46 21.10 -5.67
CA LEU A 64 20.24 20.86 -6.44
C LEU A 64 20.42 19.64 -7.36
N TYR A 65 19.53 18.68 -7.23
CA TYR A 65 19.45 17.49 -8.06
C TYR A 65 18.12 17.46 -8.80
N ALA A 66 18.10 16.86 -9.97
CA ALA A 66 16.88 16.69 -10.76
C ALA A 66 16.76 15.26 -11.28
N ALA A 67 15.57 14.70 -11.29
CA ALA A 67 15.30 13.33 -11.67
C ALA A 67 14.01 13.22 -12.49
N GLY A 68 13.93 12.20 -13.33
CA GLY A 68 12.74 11.89 -14.11
C GLY A 68 12.60 12.70 -15.40
N ASP A 69 11.34 12.88 -15.82
CA ASP A 69 11.01 13.37 -17.16
C ASP A 69 11.32 14.85 -17.42
N VAL A 70 11.60 15.61 -16.38
CA VAL A 70 12.04 17.01 -16.48
C VAL A 70 13.51 17.15 -16.89
N CYS A 71 14.28 16.05 -16.85
CA CYS A 71 15.69 16.02 -17.24
C CYS A 71 15.88 15.72 -18.73
N VAL A 72 17.07 16.08 -19.25
CA VAL A 72 17.49 15.69 -20.60
C VAL A 72 17.77 14.19 -20.64
N LYS A 73 16.92 13.43 -21.32
CA LYS A 73 17.06 11.97 -21.47
C LYS A 73 16.41 11.45 -22.75
N PRO A 74 16.92 10.32 -23.29
CA PRO A 74 16.38 9.73 -24.52
C PRO A 74 15.09 8.95 -24.30
N LEU A 75 14.85 8.47 -23.07
CA LEU A 75 13.69 7.63 -22.72
C LEU A 75 12.98 8.18 -21.49
N ARG A 76 11.70 8.47 -21.64
CA ARG A 76 10.80 8.91 -20.57
C ARG A 76 9.80 7.82 -20.26
N GLN A 77 10.07 7.08 -19.18
CA GLN A 77 9.26 5.99 -18.68
C GLN A 77 9.29 6.01 -17.15
N VAL A 78 8.28 5.45 -16.51
CA VAL A 78 8.21 5.36 -15.04
C VAL A 78 9.49 4.71 -14.48
N VAL A 79 9.95 3.62 -15.07
CA VAL A 79 11.16 2.92 -14.62
C VAL A 79 12.41 3.78 -14.67
N THR A 80 12.57 4.63 -15.72
CA THR A 80 13.72 5.54 -15.81
C THR A 80 13.63 6.68 -14.82
N ALA A 81 12.43 7.18 -14.55
CA ALA A 81 12.21 8.20 -13.53
C ALA A 81 12.50 7.69 -12.11
N VAL A 82 12.08 6.44 -11.80
CA VAL A 82 12.39 5.77 -10.52
C VAL A 82 13.90 5.56 -10.37
N GLY A 83 14.59 5.11 -11.42
CA GLY A 83 16.04 4.92 -11.40
C GLY A 83 16.80 6.22 -11.16
N ASP A 84 16.42 7.31 -11.85
CA ASP A 84 17.00 8.63 -11.60
C ASP A 84 16.76 9.09 -10.15
N GLY A 85 15.55 8.92 -9.63
CA GLY A 85 15.21 9.29 -8.26
C GLY A 85 16.03 8.54 -7.22
N ALA A 86 16.21 7.24 -7.42
CA ALA A 86 17.07 6.43 -6.54
C ALA A 86 18.53 6.91 -6.56
N LEU A 87 19.06 7.21 -7.73
CA LEU A 87 20.42 7.72 -7.89
C LEU A 87 20.58 9.11 -7.25
N ALA A 88 19.66 10.03 -7.51
CA ALA A 88 19.67 11.36 -6.90
C ALA A 88 19.60 11.28 -5.36
N ALA A 89 18.78 10.41 -4.80
CA ALA A 89 18.64 10.22 -3.35
C ALA A 89 19.94 9.70 -2.73
N THR A 90 20.61 8.72 -3.36
CA THR A 90 21.90 8.19 -2.90
C THR A 90 22.99 9.26 -2.94
N GLU A 91 23.07 10.04 -3.99
CA GLU A 91 24.05 11.12 -4.10
C GLU A 91 23.79 12.27 -3.11
N LEU A 92 22.52 12.59 -2.84
CA LEU A 92 22.16 13.56 -1.81
C LEU A 92 22.54 13.06 -0.41
N GLU A 93 22.38 11.77 -0.13
CA GLU A 93 22.82 11.18 1.15
C GLU A 93 24.34 11.33 1.33
N HIS A 94 25.12 11.00 0.29
CA HIS A 94 26.57 11.19 0.30
C HIS A 94 26.98 12.67 0.51
N LEU A 95 26.30 13.59 -0.18
CA LEU A 95 26.53 15.02 -0.03
C LEU A 95 26.24 15.48 1.41
N CYS A 96 25.09 15.06 1.97
CA CYS A 96 24.69 15.40 3.33
C CYS A 96 25.69 14.85 4.37
N ALA A 97 26.14 13.60 4.22
CA ALA A 97 27.14 12.99 5.09
C ALA A 97 28.45 13.77 5.06
N ALA A 98 28.95 14.13 3.87
CA ALA A 98 30.16 14.94 3.72
C ALA A 98 30.01 16.36 4.30
N MET A 99 28.85 16.95 4.16
CA MET A 99 28.55 18.27 4.76
C MET A 99 28.50 18.19 6.29
N GLN A 100 27.92 17.14 6.86
CA GLN A 100 27.89 16.88 8.31
C GLN A 100 29.31 16.73 8.87
N GLU A 101 30.14 15.94 8.21
CA GLU A 101 31.54 15.76 8.60
C GLU A 101 32.31 17.10 8.57
N LYS A 102 32.12 17.88 7.50
CA LYS A 102 32.81 19.17 7.33
C LYS A 102 32.36 20.26 8.30
N THR A 103 31.08 20.31 8.60
CA THR A 103 30.46 21.40 9.41
C THR A 103 30.25 21.04 10.86
N GLY A 104 30.25 19.76 11.23
CA GLY A 104 29.84 19.25 12.54
C GLY A 104 28.36 19.45 12.85
N ILE A 105 27.57 19.90 11.88
CA ILE A 105 26.13 20.11 12.03
C ILE A 105 25.41 18.80 11.63
N HIS A 106 24.83 18.14 12.62
CA HIS A 106 23.97 17.01 12.38
C HIS A 106 22.50 17.47 12.37
N PRO A 107 21.68 17.05 11.38
CA PRO A 107 20.27 17.32 11.42
C PRO A 107 19.71 16.73 12.71
N LYS A 108 18.84 17.46 13.39
CA LYS A 108 18.01 16.85 14.44
C LYS A 108 17.29 15.70 13.77
N ALA A 109 17.28 14.52 14.44
CA ALA A 109 16.44 13.41 13.99
C ALA A 109 15.06 14.02 13.64
N PRO A 110 14.46 13.65 12.50
CA PRO A 110 13.14 14.13 12.18
C PRO A 110 12.27 13.84 13.38
N VAL A 111 11.80 14.91 14.02
CA VAL A 111 10.79 14.79 15.07
C VAL A 111 9.68 14.02 14.41
N SER A 112 9.44 12.80 14.87
CA SER A 112 8.31 12.01 14.38
C SER A 112 7.12 12.96 14.39
N ARG A 113 6.37 13.02 13.30
CA ARG A 113 5.19 13.89 13.16
C ARG A 113 4.18 13.72 14.31
N ALA A 114 4.39 12.69 15.14
CA ALA A 114 3.68 12.43 16.39
C ALA A 114 4.03 13.39 17.53
N GLU A 115 5.19 14.11 17.51
CA GLU A 115 5.58 15.02 18.58
C GLU A 115 5.20 16.50 18.32
N GLU A 116 4.92 16.89 17.06
CA GLU A 116 4.43 18.24 16.76
C GLU A 116 2.93 18.46 17.04
N THR A 117 2.19 17.40 17.39
CA THR A 117 0.75 17.50 17.74
C THR A 117 0.47 17.63 19.23
N ALA A 118 1.48 17.87 20.08
CA ALA A 118 1.29 18.03 21.54
C ALA A 118 0.99 19.46 22.01
N VAL A 119 0.70 20.42 21.12
CA VAL A 119 0.19 21.75 21.50
C VAL A 119 -0.79 22.26 20.46
N SER A 120 -2.05 21.89 20.56
CA SER A 120 -3.22 22.78 20.47
C SER A 120 -4.50 21.94 20.40
N THR A 121 -5.37 22.25 21.29
CA THR A 121 -6.79 21.91 21.38
C THR A 121 -7.52 21.92 20.04
N GLU A 122 -8.32 20.86 19.84
CA GLU A 122 -9.44 20.79 18.90
C GLU A 122 -9.08 20.89 17.41
N THR A 123 -8.68 19.77 16.81
CA THR A 123 -9.11 19.40 15.47
C THR A 123 -8.98 17.89 15.29
N ASN A 124 -10.05 17.23 14.88
CA ASN A 124 -10.08 15.83 14.45
C ASN A 124 -9.09 15.60 13.32
N SER A 125 -7.83 15.30 13.64
CA SER A 125 -6.88 14.84 12.63
C SER A 125 -7.18 13.38 12.34
N THR A 126 -8.00 13.11 11.34
CA THR A 126 -8.24 11.75 10.86
C THR A 126 -7.05 11.31 10.03
N LEU A 127 -6.51 10.12 10.32
CA LEU A 127 -5.46 9.46 9.52
C LEU A 127 -5.94 9.24 8.07
N PHE A 128 -7.26 9.18 7.88
CA PHE A 128 -7.91 9.00 6.60
C PHE A 128 -8.39 10.34 6.05
N THR A 129 -7.63 10.95 5.13
CA THR A 129 -7.89 12.28 4.57
C THR A 129 -8.24 12.25 3.07
N GLY A 130 -8.72 13.38 2.53
CA GLY A 130 -9.04 13.52 1.11
C GLY A 130 -10.25 12.68 0.68
N GLY A 131 -10.12 11.93 -0.42
CA GLY A 131 -11.19 11.05 -0.94
C GLY A 131 -11.30 9.67 -0.26
N MET A 132 -10.38 9.34 0.65
CA MET A 132 -10.27 8.03 1.28
C MET A 132 -11.49 7.69 2.16
N PRO A 133 -12.05 8.59 3.00
CA PRO A 133 -13.26 8.29 3.78
C PRO A 133 -14.46 7.90 2.91
N ALA A 134 -14.64 8.55 1.77
CA ALA A 134 -15.74 8.22 0.85
C ALA A 134 -15.56 6.83 0.22
N GLN A 135 -14.34 6.44 -0.11
CA GLN A 135 -14.02 5.11 -0.63
C GLN A 135 -14.24 4.03 0.45
N LEU A 136 -13.77 4.27 1.68
CA LEU A 136 -14.00 3.38 2.82
C LEU A 136 -15.48 3.20 3.10
N HIS A 137 -16.24 4.29 3.14
CA HIS A 137 -17.68 4.24 3.32
C HIS A 137 -18.38 3.41 2.23
N THR A 138 -17.94 3.52 0.98
CA THR A 138 -18.47 2.73 -0.14
C THR A 138 -18.24 1.23 0.06
N VAL A 139 -17.04 0.84 0.52
CA VAL A 139 -16.71 -0.57 0.78
C VAL A 139 -17.50 -1.08 2.00
N PHE A 140 -17.47 -0.36 3.11
CA PHE A 140 -18.11 -0.78 4.35
C PHE A 140 -19.63 -0.80 4.27
N ALA A 141 -20.25 0.09 3.47
CA ALA A 141 -21.69 0.03 3.20
C ALA A 141 -22.13 -1.32 2.59
N ARG A 142 -21.25 -1.97 1.82
CA ARG A 142 -21.50 -3.25 1.16
C ARG A 142 -21.29 -4.47 2.07
N MET A 143 -20.72 -4.31 3.26
CA MET A 143 -20.57 -5.39 4.23
C MET A 143 -21.93 -5.92 4.66
N ALA A 144 -22.10 -7.25 4.72
CA ALA A 144 -23.37 -7.87 5.11
C ALA A 144 -23.54 -7.94 6.64
N ALA A 145 -22.46 -8.08 7.40
CA ALA A 145 -22.47 -8.20 8.85
C ALA A 145 -21.47 -7.23 9.50
N PRO A 146 -21.71 -6.82 10.76
CA PRO A 146 -20.72 -6.07 11.53
C PRO A 146 -19.53 -6.93 11.95
N LEU A 147 -18.39 -6.27 12.23
CA LEU A 147 -17.16 -6.88 12.70
C LEU A 147 -16.61 -6.13 13.91
N VAL A 148 -15.83 -6.84 14.70
CA VAL A 148 -15.08 -6.34 15.85
C VAL A 148 -13.59 -6.46 15.56
N LEU A 149 -12.88 -5.33 15.59
CA LEU A 149 -11.43 -5.26 15.51
C LEU A 149 -10.87 -5.43 16.92
N ARG A 150 -10.49 -6.65 17.27
CA ARG A 150 -9.95 -6.93 18.61
C ARG A 150 -8.47 -6.73 18.64
N LEU A 151 -8.03 -5.75 19.46
CA LEU A 151 -6.65 -5.27 19.56
C LEU A 151 -5.95 -5.99 20.71
N TYR A 152 -4.79 -6.54 20.42
CA TYR A 152 -3.87 -7.12 21.40
C TYR A 152 -2.63 -6.23 21.41
N LEU A 153 -2.40 -5.54 22.53
CA LEU A 153 -1.47 -4.44 22.65
C LEU A 153 -0.47 -4.71 23.79
N ASP A 154 0.74 -4.20 23.62
CA ASP A 154 1.75 -4.05 24.67
C ASP A 154 2.03 -2.56 24.95
N GLU A 155 3.10 -2.24 25.68
CA GLU A 155 3.45 -0.87 26.04
C GLU A 155 4.34 -0.16 24.98
N THR A 156 4.43 -0.72 23.76
CA THR A 156 5.26 -0.15 22.69
C THR A 156 4.56 1.02 21.98
N PRO A 157 5.33 1.97 21.39
CA PRO A 157 4.76 3.02 20.54
C PRO A 157 3.94 2.47 19.37
N LEU A 158 4.34 1.32 18.81
CA LEU A 158 3.61 0.65 17.72
C LEU A 158 2.20 0.20 18.14
N SER A 159 2.05 -0.22 19.40
CA SER A 159 0.73 -0.55 19.98
C SER A 159 -0.18 0.67 20.08
N ALA A 160 0.37 1.83 20.46
CA ALA A 160 -0.38 3.08 20.50
C ALA A 160 -0.82 3.51 19.09
N GLU A 161 0.07 3.37 18.10
CA GLU A 161 -0.22 3.64 16.69
C GLU A 161 -1.32 2.72 16.15
N LEU A 162 -1.21 1.40 16.38
CA LEU A 162 -2.24 0.44 15.97
C LEU A 162 -3.59 0.75 16.58
N LYS A 163 -3.61 1.10 17.88
CA LYS A 163 -4.85 1.46 18.58
C LYS A 163 -5.52 2.66 17.93
N GLN A 164 -4.80 3.76 17.77
CA GLN A 164 -5.33 4.97 17.13
C GLN A 164 -5.84 4.66 15.72
N TYR A 165 -5.04 3.94 14.94
CA TYR A 165 -5.38 3.58 13.56
C TYR A 165 -6.68 2.78 13.48
N MET A 166 -6.88 1.80 14.33
CA MET A 166 -8.07 0.96 14.34
C MET A 166 -9.31 1.67 14.88
N GLU A 167 -9.14 2.54 15.89
CA GLU A 167 -10.22 3.39 16.39
C GLU A 167 -10.71 4.37 15.31
N GLU A 168 -9.79 5.02 14.58
CA GLU A 168 -10.14 5.91 13.47
C GLU A 168 -10.77 5.14 12.28
N LEU A 169 -10.27 3.93 11.98
CA LEU A 169 -10.87 3.08 10.93
C LEU A 169 -12.28 2.62 11.32
N ALA A 170 -12.49 2.22 12.56
CA ALA A 170 -13.80 1.81 13.05
C ALA A 170 -14.80 2.97 13.01
N ALA A 171 -14.36 4.20 13.29
CA ALA A 171 -15.20 5.39 13.19
C ALA A 171 -15.72 5.70 11.77
N GLN A 172 -15.13 5.09 10.72
CA GLN A 172 -15.60 5.26 9.33
C GLN A 172 -16.88 4.46 9.05
N SER A 173 -17.34 3.58 9.95
CA SER A 173 -18.53 2.76 9.70
C SER A 173 -19.19 2.28 10.98
N SER A 174 -20.52 2.36 11.06
CA SER A 174 -21.30 1.75 12.15
C SER A 174 -21.24 0.21 12.18
N LYS A 175 -20.62 -0.43 11.16
CA LYS A 175 -20.44 -1.88 11.10
C LYS A 175 -19.09 -2.33 11.65
N LEU A 176 -18.26 -1.41 12.11
CA LEU A 176 -16.96 -1.71 12.72
C LEU A 176 -16.92 -1.18 14.15
N THR A 177 -16.38 -1.97 15.05
CA THR A 177 -16.05 -1.57 16.43
C THR A 177 -14.63 -1.99 16.75
N ALA A 178 -13.90 -1.22 17.55
CA ALA A 178 -12.59 -1.57 18.06
C ALA A 178 -12.70 -1.91 19.54
N GLU A 179 -12.11 -3.04 19.97
CA GLU A 179 -12.10 -3.51 21.35
C GLU A 179 -10.69 -3.96 21.74
N ILE A 180 -10.32 -3.81 23.00
CA ILE A 180 -9.05 -4.30 23.52
C ILE A 180 -9.23 -5.72 24.04
N GLY A 181 -8.41 -6.65 23.54
CA GLY A 181 -8.31 -8.03 24.01
C GLY A 181 -7.22 -8.22 25.06
N THR A 182 -7.10 -9.44 25.59
CA THR A 182 -6.07 -9.80 26.57
C THR A 182 -4.78 -10.17 25.85
N ALA A 183 -3.71 -9.40 26.03
CA ALA A 183 -2.43 -9.55 25.30
C ALA A 183 -1.74 -10.92 25.52
N GLU A 184 -1.99 -11.59 26.64
CA GLU A 184 -1.45 -12.92 26.98
C GLU A 184 -1.83 -14.02 25.98
N GLU A 185 -2.82 -13.77 25.14
CA GLU A 185 -3.27 -14.71 24.10
C GLU A 185 -2.42 -14.69 22.82
N MET A 186 -1.43 -13.77 22.72
CA MET A 186 -0.71 -13.51 21.46
C MET A 186 0.80 -13.55 21.64
N GLU A 187 1.49 -14.25 20.72
CA GLU A 187 2.95 -14.36 20.72
C GLU A 187 3.63 -13.10 20.16
N HIS A 188 3.05 -12.46 19.14
CA HIS A 188 3.63 -11.30 18.46
C HIS A 188 2.68 -10.10 18.57
N LEU A 189 3.10 -9.10 19.34
CA LEU A 189 2.35 -7.86 19.60
C LEU A 189 3.01 -6.66 18.91
N PRO A 190 2.24 -5.64 18.52
CA PRO A 190 0.79 -5.59 18.57
C PRO A 190 0.12 -6.33 17.41
N CYS A 191 -1.14 -6.70 17.64
CA CYS A 191 -1.92 -7.42 16.67
C CYS A 191 -3.39 -6.97 16.69
N VAL A 192 -4.05 -7.00 15.54
CA VAL A 192 -5.51 -6.91 15.41
C VAL A 192 -6.05 -8.22 14.86
N ARG A 193 -7.00 -8.82 15.58
CA ARG A 193 -7.84 -9.92 15.07
C ARG A 193 -9.18 -9.40 14.62
N VAL A 194 -9.64 -9.89 13.48
CA VAL A 194 -10.97 -9.60 12.97
C VAL A 194 -11.94 -10.63 13.55
N CYS A 195 -12.86 -10.19 14.39
CA CYS A 195 -13.84 -11.04 15.06
C CYS A 195 -15.27 -10.71 14.62
N ARG A 196 -16.19 -11.64 14.85
CA ARG A 196 -17.63 -11.39 14.75
C ARG A 196 -18.15 -10.81 16.07
N PRO A 197 -19.37 -10.21 16.09
CA PRO A 197 -19.94 -9.66 17.32
C PRO A 197 -20.16 -10.67 18.45
N ASP A 198 -20.28 -11.95 18.12
CA ASP A 198 -20.37 -13.04 19.09
C ASP A 198 -19.03 -13.41 19.74
N GLY A 199 -17.96 -12.71 19.35
CA GLY A 199 -16.60 -12.92 19.82
C GLY A 199 -15.82 -13.99 19.05
N SER A 200 -16.44 -14.71 18.11
CA SER A 200 -15.75 -15.72 17.30
C SER A 200 -14.75 -15.05 16.33
N TRP A 201 -13.55 -15.63 16.27
CA TRP A 201 -12.52 -15.16 15.35
C TRP A 201 -12.84 -15.58 13.91
N THR A 202 -12.66 -14.66 12.94
CA THR A 202 -12.88 -14.96 11.51
C THR A 202 -11.73 -15.71 10.84
N GLY A 203 -10.63 -15.93 11.56
CA GLY A 203 -9.38 -16.46 10.99
C GLY A 203 -8.42 -15.41 10.48
N LEU A 204 -8.80 -14.13 10.46
CA LEU A 204 -7.96 -13.03 9.94
C LEU A 204 -7.28 -12.26 11.07
N ALA A 205 -5.97 -12.02 10.93
CA ALA A 205 -5.20 -11.18 11.84
C ALA A 205 -4.14 -10.39 11.07
N PHE A 206 -3.75 -9.23 11.65
CA PHE A 206 -2.62 -8.43 11.18
C PHE A 206 -1.75 -8.03 12.37
N HIS A 207 -0.47 -8.35 12.30
CA HIS A 207 0.54 -8.01 13.29
C HIS A 207 1.33 -6.78 12.82
N GLY A 208 1.27 -5.70 13.59
CA GLY A 208 1.68 -4.35 13.21
C GLY A 208 0.50 -3.50 12.71
N VAL A 209 0.78 -2.36 12.08
CA VAL A 209 -0.24 -1.45 11.54
C VAL A 209 -0.44 -1.72 10.05
N PRO A 210 -1.65 -2.06 9.58
CA PRO A 210 -1.90 -2.36 8.16
C PRO A 210 -1.94 -1.08 7.30
N GLY A 211 -0.77 -0.46 7.14
CA GLY A 211 -0.56 0.75 6.35
C GLY A 211 0.06 0.48 4.98
N GLY A 212 0.49 1.54 4.29
CA GLY A 212 1.17 1.43 3.00
C GLY A 212 0.38 0.63 1.97
N HIS A 213 1.05 -0.30 1.30
CA HIS A 213 0.41 -1.16 0.29
C HIS A 213 -0.57 -2.18 0.90
N GLU A 214 -0.45 -2.51 2.19
CA GLU A 214 -1.33 -3.47 2.86
C GLU A 214 -2.63 -2.85 3.39
N PHE A 215 -2.81 -1.54 3.31
CA PHE A 215 -4.08 -0.89 3.68
C PHE A 215 -5.26 -1.46 2.88
N THR A 216 -5.11 -1.52 1.56
CA THR A 216 -6.18 -2.01 0.68
C THR A 216 -6.47 -3.49 0.90
N SER A 217 -5.44 -4.34 1.08
CA SER A 217 -5.62 -5.76 1.35
C SER A 217 -6.32 -5.99 2.69
N PHE A 218 -6.00 -5.21 3.72
CA PHE A 218 -6.68 -5.28 5.02
C PHE A 218 -8.17 -4.90 4.92
N VAL A 219 -8.50 -3.77 4.25
CA VAL A 219 -9.88 -3.34 4.02
C VAL A 219 -10.68 -4.38 3.22
N LEU A 220 -10.07 -4.99 2.20
CA LEU A 220 -10.69 -6.10 1.46
C LEU A 220 -10.88 -7.35 2.32
N GLY A 221 -9.94 -7.62 3.24
CA GLY A 221 -10.07 -8.69 4.25
C GLY A 221 -11.30 -8.48 5.13
N LEU A 222 -11.53 -7.27 5.62
CA LEU A 222 -12.75 -6.93 6.39
C LEU A 222 -14.01 -7.16 5.55
N TYR A 223 -14.03 -6.71 4.31
CA TYR A 223 -15.16 -6.93 3.41
C TYR A 223 -15.41 -8.42 3.14
N ASN A 224 -14.35 -9.22 2.98
CA ASN A 224 -14.45 -10.66 2.78
C ASN A 224 -14.99 -11.36 4.04
N ALA A 225 -14.53 -10.98 5.23
CA ALA A 225 -14.95 -11.58 6.49
C ALA A 225 -16.40 -11.23 6.87
N ALA A 226 -16.85 -10.02 6.52
CA ALA A 226 -18.21 -9.55 6.78
C ALA A 226 -19.25 -10.07 5.76
N GLY A 227 -18.78 -10.58 4.60
CA GLY A 227 -19.62 -10.93 3.46
C GLY A 227 -20.24 -9.70 2.75
N PRO A 228 -20.70 -9.88 1.50
CA PRO A 228 -20.64 -11.10 0.70
C PRO A 228 -19.23 -11.44 0.20
N GLY A 229 -18.25 -10.54 0.39
CA GLY A 229 -16.87 -10.71 -0.04
C GLY A 229 -16.68 -10.54 -1.56
N GLN A 230 -15.43 -10.67 -1.98
CA GLN A 230 -15.06 -10.67 -3.38
C GLN A 230 -15.63 -11.91 -4.08
N ALA A 231 -16.07 -11.76 -5.32
CA ALA A 231 -16.66 -12.85 -6.10
C ALA A 231 -15.67 -14.02 -6.28
N LEU A 232 -16.16 -15.23 -6.13
CA LEU A 232 -15.46 -16.48 -6.41
C LEU A 232 -16.28 -17.28 -7.41
N ASP A 233 -15.63 -17.93 -8.37
CA ASP A 233 -16.28 -18.95 -9.19
C ASP A 233 -16.62 -20.19 -8.34
N GLU A 234 -17.58 -20.98 -8.79
CA GLU A 234 -18.10 -22.13 -8.03
C GLU A 234 -17.02 -23.19 -7.77
N ASP A 235 -16.15 -23.43 -8.74
CA ASP A 235 -15.07 -24.43 -8.65
C ASP A 235 -14.05 -24.00 -7.59
N THR A 236 -13.65 -22.72 -7.60
CA THR A 236 -12.74 -22.16 -6.60
C THR A 236 -13.35 -22.21 -5.19
N ARG A 237 -14.64 -21.87 -5.07
CA ARG A 237 -15.34 -21.96 -3.77
C ARG A 237 -15.42 -23.40 -3.26
N ALA A 238 -15.77 -24.34 -4.12
CA ALA A 238 -15.83 -25.75 -3.78
C ALA A 238 -14.46 -26.28 -3.33
N ALA A 239 -13.38 -25.89 -4.03
CA ALA A 239 -12.01 -26.25 -3.66
C ALA A 239 -11.63 -25.70 -2.28
N ILE A 240 -11.96 -24.45 -1.96
CA ILE A 240 -11.72 -23.88 -0.63
C ILE A 240 -12.48 -24.67 0.44
N GLN A 241 -13.77 -24.95 0.22
CA GLN A 241 -14.62 -25.64 1.19
C GLN A 241 -14.26 -27.13 1.36
N SER A 242 -13.56 -27.73 0.40
CA SER A 242 -13.08 -29.12 0.51
C SER A 242 -11.96 -29.30 1.53
N VAL A 243 -11.29 -28.23 1.96
CA VAL A 243 -10.24 -28.28 2.97
C VAL A 243 -10.87 -28.51 4.35
N GLN A 244 -10.64 -29.68 4.94
CA GLN A 244 -11.20 -30.10 6.23
C GLN A 244 -10.17 -30.09 7.37
N LYS A 245 -8.88 -29.98 7.04
CA LYS A 245 -7.81 -29.94 8.03
C LYS A 245 -7.53 -28.49 8.44
N PRO A 246 -7.20 -28.23 9.71
CA PRO A 246 -6.74 -26.91 10.12
C PRO A 246 -5.48 -26.51 9.33
N ILE A 247 -5.49 -25.31 8.75
CA ILE A 247 -4.35 -24.73 8.03
C ILE A 247 -4.09 -23.32 8.59
N LYS A 248 -2.87 -23.09 9.04
CA LYS A 248 -2.36 -21.79 9.46
C LYS A 248 -1.53 -21.20 8.33
N LEU A 249 -1.95 -20.04 7.81
CA LEU A 249 -1.19 -19.27 6.85
C LEU A 249 -0.59 -18.06 7.58
N GLU A 250 0.73 -17.95 7.58
CA GLU A 250 1.47 -16.78 8.03
C GLU A 250 2.05 -16.09 6.79
N ILE A 251 1.65 -14.85 6.58
CA ILE A 251 2.05 -14.07 5.40
C ILE A 251 2.99 -12.97 5.87
N LEU A 252 4.26 -13.12 5.54
CA LEU A 252 5.31 -12.20 5.93
C LEU A 252 5.48 -11.15 4.84
N VAL A 253 5.27 -9.88 5.19
CA VAL A 253 5.21 -8.75 4.25
C VAL A 253 6.15 -7.61 4.65
N SER A 254 6.27 -6.64 3.78
CA SER A 254 6.74 -5.30 4.07
C SER A 254 5.74 -4.30 3.52
N LEU A 255 5.40 -3.27 4.28
CA LEU A 255 4.40 -2.27 3.86
C LEU A 255 4.78 -1.49 2.60
N SER A 256 6.07 -1.48 2.22
CA SER A 256 6.57 -0.91 0.95
C SER A 256 6.56 -1.89 -0.23
N CYS A 257 6.19 -3.15 -0.02
CA CYS A 257 6.20 -4.18 -1.05
C CYS A 257 4.95 -4.10 -1.93
N THR A 258 5.10 -3.77 -3.21
CA THR A 258 3.98 -3.67 -4.17
C THR A 258 3.37 -5.01 -4.57
N MET A 259 4.08 -6.13 -4.33
CA MET A 259 3.63 -7.49 -4.70
C MET A 259 2.96 -8.23 -3.54
N CYS A 260 3.13 -7.76 -2.30
CA CYS A 260 2.61 -8.40 -1.11
C CYS A 260 1.06 -8.43 -1.06
N PRO A 261 0.33 -7.35 -1.43
CA PRO A 261 -1.13 -7.33 -1.35
C PRO A 261 -1.86 -8.42 -2.13
N GLU A 262 -1.27 -8.91 -3.22
CA GLU A 262 -1.89 -9.99 -4.01
C GLU A 262 -1.98 -11.30 -3.20
N LEU A 263 -0.88 -11.68 -2.54
CA LEU A 263 -0.86 -12.88 -1.68
C LEU A 263 -1.72 -12.69 -0.43
N VAL A 264 -1.63 -11.53 0.22
CA VAL A 264 -2.42 -11.22 1.42
C VAL A 264 -3.92 -11.31 1.12
N THR A 265 -4.38 -10.65 0.04
CA THR A 265 -5.79 -10.68 -0.36
C THR A 265 -6.26 -12.10 -0.69
N ALA A 266 -5.44 -12.90 -1.39
CA ALA A 266 -5.76 -14.29 -1.71
C ALA A 266 -5.90 -15.15 -0.44
N ALA A 267 -4.94 -15.06 0.49
CA ALA A 267 -4.96 -15.81 1.73
C ALA A 267 -6.16 -15.43 2.63
N GLN A 268 -6.41 -14.13 2.80
CA GLN A 268 -7.55 -13.63 3.55
C GLN A 268 -8.89 -14.02 2.92
N ARG A 269 -8.98 -14.05 1.59
CA ARG A 269 -10.21 -14.48 0.91
C ARG A 269 -10.50 -15.96 1.15
N ILE A 270 -9.48 -16.80 1.11
CA ILE A 270 -9.60 -18.24 1.41
C ILE A 270 -10.01 -18.46 2.89
N ALA A 271 -9.33 -17.78 3.82
CA ALA A 271 -9.63 -17.92 5.25
C ALA A 271 -11.04 -17.41 5.60
N ALA A 272 -11.52 -16.34 4.97
CA ALA A 272 -12.88 -15.84 5.17
C ALA A 272 -13.97 -16.81 4.67
N GLU A 273 -13.66 -17.69 3.70
CA GLU A 273 -14.59 -18.66 3.12
C GLU A 273 -14.57 -20.02 3.86
N ASN A 274 -13.48 -20.35 4.57
CA ASN A 274 -13.33 -21.66 5.25
C ASN A 274 -12.82 -21.50 6.69
N PRO A 275 -13.61 -21.90 7.71
CA PRO A 275 -13.24 -21.74 9.11
C PRO A 275 -12.05 -22.62 9.57
N HIS A 276 -11.64 -23.60 8.78
CA HIS A 276 -10.44 -24.40 9.05
C HIS A 276 -9.14 -23.70 8.66
N ILE A 277 -9.22 -22.56 7.97
CA ILE A 277 -8.05 -21.84 7.46
C ILE A 277 -7.93 -20.50 8.17
N THR A 278 -6.74 -20.19 8.67
CA THR A 278 -6.42 -18.88 9.23
C THR A 278 -5.37 -18.18 8.38
N ALA A 279 -5.47 -16.85 8.26
CA ALA A 279 -4.51 -15.99 7.55
C ALA A 279 -4.06 -14.87 8.48
N GLN A 280 -2.80 -14.93 8.90
CA GLN A 280 -2.16 -13.97 9.78
C GLN A 280 -1.05 -13.27 9.01
N VAL A 281 -1.12 -11.95 8.95
CA VAL A 281 -0.15 -11.10 8.23
C VAL A 281 0.81 -10.48 9.23
N TYR A 282 2.10 -10.47 8.91
CA TYR A 282 3.16 -9.92 9.76
C TYR A 282 4.00 -8.92 8.98
N ASP A 283 4.13 -7.71 9.48
CA ASP A 283 5.12 -6.76 8.96
C ASP A 283 6.51 -7.09 9.49
N LEU A 284 7.37 -7.61 8.64
CA LEU A 284 8.75 -8.01 8.99
C LEU A 284 9.65 -6.87 9.47
N ASN A 285 9.25 -5.61 9.32
CA ASN A 285 9.98 -4.49 9.89
C ASN A 285 9.87 -4.46 11.42
N HIS A 286 8.77 -5.03 11.96
CA HIS A 286 8.51 -5.07 13.39
C HIS A 286 8.78 -6.45 14.00
N PHE A 287 8.81 -7.51 13.20
CA PHE A 287 9.01 -8.89 13.64
C PHE A 287 10.21 -9.54 12.93
N PRO A 288 11.45 -9.06 13.19
CA PRO A 288 12.65 -9.56 12.51
C PRO A 288 13.01 -11.01 12.89
N ASP A 289 12.57 -11.50 14.05
CA ASP A 289 12.73 -12.89 14.50
C ASP A 289 12.08 -13.89 13.54
N LEU A 290 10.94 -13.55 12.94
CA LEU A 290 10.29 -14.38 11.92
C LEU A 290 11.12 -14.50 10.65
N ARG A 291 11.92 -13.47 10.33
CA ARG A 291 12.85 -13.52 9.20
C ARG A 291 13.93 -14.60 9.42
N GLU A 292 14.47 -14.68 10.63
CA GLU A 292 15.48 -15.68 10.99
C GLU A 292 14.85 -17.06 11.11
N ARG A 293 13.72 -17.16 11.81
CA ARG A 293 12.99 -18.42 12.06
C ARG A 293 12.65 -19.16 10.76
N TYR A 294 12.16 -18.43 9.75
CA TYR A 294 11.71 -19.02 8.48
C TYR A 294 12.70 -18.79 7.33
N GLN A 295 13.89 -18.26 7.60
CA GLN A 295 14.93 -17.95 6.61
C GLN A 295 14.42 -17.15 5.41
N VAL A 296 13.68 -16.06 5.71
CA VAL A 296 12.98 -15.26 4.71
C VAL A 296 13.96 -14.49 3.84
N MET A 297 14.10 -14.90 2.59
CA MET A 297 14.98 -14.27 1.61
C MET A 297 14.32 -13.08 0.90
N SER A 298 13.00 -13.09 0.74
CA SER A 298 12.25 -12.03 0.05
C SER A 298 10.79 -12.02 0.49
N VAL A 299 10.10 -10.89 0.30
CA VAL A 299 8.67 -10.74 0.53
C VAL A 299 7.92 -10.55 -0.79
N PRO A 300 6.66 -11.00 -0.89
CA PRO A 300 5.91 -11.72 0.12
C PRO A 300 6.43 -13.13 0.35
N CYS A 301 6.41 -13.57 1.61
CA CYS A 301 6.73 -14.94 1.99
C CYS A 301 5.52 -15.57 2.66
N LEU A 302 5.13 -16.75 2.19
CA LEU A 302 4.05 -17.57 2.76
C LEU A 302 4.66 -18.70 3.57
N VAL A 303 4.23 -18.80 4.81
CA VAL A 303 4.56 -19.91 5.71
C VAL A 303 3.27 -20.66 6.02
N ILE A 304 3.29 -21.97 5.84
CA ILE A 304 2.14 -22.84 6.07
C ILE A 304 2.46 -23.74 7.27
N ASN A 305 1.55 -23.79 8.24
CA ASN A 305 1.61 -24.64 9.43
C ASN A 305 2.96 -24.56 10.14
N ASP A 306 3.31 -23.36 10.62
CA ASP A 306 4.51 -23.07 11.43
C ASP A 306 5.84 -23.50 10.79
N GLY A 307 5.93 -23.43 9.46
CA GLY A 307 7.15 -23.75 8.71
C GLY A 307 7.16 -25.13 8.06
N ALA A 308 6.06 -25.89 8.10
CA ALA A 308 5.96 -27.15 7.35
C ALA A 308 6.19 -26.94 5.84
N GLN A 309 5.81 -25.78 5.32
CA GLN A 309 6.11 -25.34 3.97
C GLN A 309 6.35 -23.83 3.95
N VAL A 310 7.39 -23.38 3.23
CA VAL A 310 7.71 -21.97 3.00
C VAL A 310 7.76 -21.72 1.51
N SER A 311 7.12 -20.64 1.04
CA SER A 311 7.05 -20.28 -0.37
C SER A 311 7.13 -18.79 -0.58
N PHE A 312 7.87 -18.34 -1.58
CA PHE A 312 8.12 -16.94 -1.87
C PHE A 312 7.32 -16.44 -3.08
N GLY A 313 7.17 -15.13 -3.13
CA GLY A 313 6.53 -14.43 -4.25
C GLY A 313 5.00 -14.43 -4.19
N LYS A 314 4.42 -13.56 -5.02
CA LYS A 314 2.97 -13.40 -5.12
C LYS A 314 2.28 -14.69 -5.58
N LYS A 315 1.06 -14.89 -5.11
CA LYS A 315 0.20 -16.00 -5.49
C LYS A 315 -1.25 -15.55 -5.53
N ASN A 316 -1.96 -15.93 -6.57
CA ASN A 316 -3.41 -15.82 -6.62
C ASN A 316 -4.08 -16.97 -5.85
N ILE A 317 -5.40 -16.93 -5.72
CA ILE A 317 -6.18 -17.93 -4.97
C ILE A 317 -5.95 -19.34 -5.48
N ARG A 318 -5.91 -19.58 -6.80
CA ARG A 318 -5.72 -20.92 -7.38
C ARG A 318 -4.33 -21.46 -7.07
N GLN A 319 -3.30 -20.64 -7.27
CA GLN A 319 -1.92 -21.03 -6.94
C GLN A 319 -1.72 -21.30 -5.45
N LEU A 320 -2.46 -20.56 -4.59
CA LEU A 320 -2.41 -20.80 -3.15
C LEU A 320 -3.10 -22.12 -2.80
N LEU A 321 -4.26 -22.43 -3.39
CA LEU A 321 -4.96 -23.70 -3.19
C LEU A 321 -4.14 -24.92 -3.58
N GLU A 322 -3.35 -24.82 -4.67
CA GLU A 322 -2.43 -25.90 -5.09
C GLU A 322 -1.37 -26.26 -4.03
N LEU A 323 -1.07 -25.32 -3.11
CA LEU A 323 -0.15 -25.55 -2.00
C LEU A 323 -0.85 -26.14 -0.76
N LEU A 324 -2.17 -26.05 -0.69
CA LEU A 324 -2.96 -26.47 0.48
C LEU A 324 -3.59 -27.84 0.32
N THR A 325 -3.60 -28.37 -0.89
CA THR A 325 -4.10 -29.71 -1.25
C THR A 325 -2.96 -30.69 -1.47
#